data_7743c01f6fb42ac5942e3e4d4fd63333
#
_entry.id   7743c01f6fb42ac5942e3e4d4fd63333
#
_cell.length_a   1.000
_cell.length_b   1.000
_cell.length_c   1.000
_cell.angle_alpha   90.00
_cell.angle_beta   90.00
_cell.angle_gamma   90.00
#
_symmetry.space_group_name_H-M   'P 1'
#
loop_
_entity.id
_entity.type
_entity.pdbx_description
1 polymer ?
#
loop_
_entity_poly.entity_id
_entity_poly.type
_entity_poly.pdbx_seq_one_letter_code
_entity_poly.pdbx_strand_id
1 'polypeptide(L)'
;MKLGLFIGYSGAQVSLPVETAQQAERLGYDSVWTAEAYGSDAVTPLAYLAAKTDRIRLGTGIMQMPARTPATTAMTMSTLDQLAGGDRVIIGLGLSGPQVVEGWHGQPWGSPVKRTREYVEILRKMLAREEPVTYDGDEYQLPYRGPGSSGLGKPLKSILHMKPLPIYLATLGPANVKTTAELADGWLPMWFSPQRMDVFRPWLEEGFARAGNGKGYDNFEIQPACNVIVNDDVQECFRQMKPNVALYMGGMGARGKNFHNDVIVRYGYGDVAARIQELYLGGQRAEALEAVPDELCDEISLVGPADRIRERYRIWEDSGITALSVQTQDPVAIELMADITGASRGG
;
A
#
# COMPACT_ATOMS: atom_id res chain seq x y z
N MET A 1 -3.55 9.41 -16.38
CA MET A 1 -3.07 8.67 -15.17
C MET A 1 -4.12 7.64 -14.80
N LYS A 2 -3.70 6.40 -14.38
CA LYS A 2 -4.63 5.36 -13.92
C LYS A 2 -5.26 5.74 -12.58
N LEU A 3 -6.51 5.32 -12.34
CA LEU A 3 -7.18 5.46 -11.04
C LEU A 3 -7.35 4.12 -10.36
N GLY A 4 -7.08 4.08 -9.06
CA GLY A 4 -7.49 3.01 -8.17
C GLY A 4 -8.55 3.51 -7.17
N LEU A 5 -9.41 2.63 -6.68
CA LEU A 5 -10.28 2.89 -5.54
C LEU A 5 -9.68 2.25 -4.30
N PHE A 6 -9.36 3.02 -3.28
CA PHE A 6 -8.82 2.49 -2.02
C PHE A 6 -9.93 2.36 -0.97
N ILE A 7 -10.33 1.12 -0.70
CA ILE A 7 -11.35 0.81 0.31
C ILE A 7 -10.73 0.68 1.71
N GLY A 8 -9.48 0.19 1.78
CA GLY A 8 -8.81 -0.07 3.06
C GLY A 8 -9.30 -1.34 3.75
N TYR A 9 -9.39 -1.29 5.08
CA TYR A 9 -9.87 -2.42 5.91
C TYR A 9 -11.02 -1.97 6.83
N SER A 10 -11.84 -2.93 7.22
CA SER A 10 -12.95 -2.70 8.15
C SER A 10 -12.48 -2.82 9.60
N GLY A 11 -13.05 -2.00 10.49
CA GLY A 11 -12.83 -2.03 11.93
C GLY A 11 -13.71 -3.07 12.64
N ALA A 12 -14.53 -2.62 13.60
CA ALA A 12 -15.33 -3.49 14.45
C ALA A 12 -16.37 -4.36 13.72
N GLN A 13 -16.86 -3.89 12.58
CA GLN A 13 -17.79 -4.63 11.72
C GLN A 13 -17.30 -4.55 10.28
N VAL A 14 -17.43 -5.67 9.55
CA VAL A 14 -17.06 -5.71 8.14
C VAL A 14 -18.09 -4.91 7.33
N SER A 15 -17.58 -3.90 6.64
CA SER A 15 -18.34 -3.12 5.66
C SER A 15 -17.56 -3.11 4.35
N LEU A 16 -18.13 -3.69 3.31
CA LEU A 16 -17.52 -3.73 1.98
C LEU A 16 -18.42 -2.98 1.00
N PRO A 17 -17.98 -1.82 0.49
CA PRO A 17 -18.77 -0.98 -0.42
C PRO A 17 -18.75 -1.56 -1.85
N VAL A 18 -19.51 -2.63 -2.07
CA VAL A 18 -19.56 -3.35 -3.36
C VAL A 18 -20.08 -2.46 -4.48
N GLU A 19 -21.15 -1.71 -4.23
CA GLU A 19 -21.75 -0.81 -5.23
C GLU A 19 -20.77 0.28 -5.66
N THR A 20 -19.97 0.80 -4.71
CA THR A 20 -18.91 1.77 -4.96
C THR A 20 -17.81 1.18 -5.85
N ALA A 21 -17.38 -0.06 -5.58
CA ALA A 21 -16.41 -0.74 -6.42
C ALA A 21 -16.94 -0.99 -7.85
N GLN A 22 -18.21 -1.38 -7.98
CA GLN A 22 -18.87 -1.53 -9.28
C GLN A 22 -19.04 -0.21 -10.02
N GLN A 23 -19.32 0.89 -9.30
CA GLN A 23 -19.35 2.23 -9.88
C GLN A 23 -17.98 2.62 -10.42
N ALA A 24 -16.91 2.43 -9.63
CA ALA A 24 -15.53 2.69 -10.05
C ALA A 24 -15.18 1.89 -11.31
N GLU A 25 -15.54 0.60 -11.36
CA GLU A 25 -15.33 -0.22 -12.55
C GLU A 25 -16.06 0.33 -13.79
N ARG A 26 -17.35 0.73 -13.65
CA ARG A 26 -18.11 1.32 -14.76
C ARG A 26 -17.51 2.63 -15.25
N LEU A 27 -16.91 3.40 -14.35
CA LEU A 27 -16.25 4.67 -14.65
C LEU A 27 -14.81 4.52 -15.15
N GLY A 28 -14.33 3.28 -15.36
CA GLY A 28 -13.01 3.01 -15.93
C GLY A 28 -11.86 3.10 -14.95
N TYR A 29 -12.11 2.98 -13.65
CA TYR A 29 -11.04 2.78 -12.67
C TYR A 29 -10.27 1.49 -12.98
N ASP A 30 -8.95 1.56 -12.90
CA ASP A 30 -8.04 0.46 -13.22
C ASP A 30 -8.01 -0.60 -12.12
N SER A 31 -8.14 -0.20 -10.85
CA SER A 31 -7.94 -1.11 -9.72
C SER A 31 -8.78 -0.76 -8.50
N VAL A 32 -9.06 -1.77 -7.64
CA VAL A 32 -9.63 -1.61 -6.30
C VAL A 32 -8.72 -2.25 -5.26
N TRP A 33 -8.55 -1.58 -4.13
CA TRP A 33 -7.56 -1.93 -3.11
C TRP A 33 -8.19 -2.13 -1.75
N THR A 34 -7.93 -3.28 -1.15
CA THR A 34 -8.26 -3.59 0.24
C THR A 34 -6.98 -3.73 1.06
N ALA A 35 -7.07 -3.57 2.35
CA ALA A 35 -5.91 -3.59 3.24
C ALA A 35 -6.16 -4.50 4.45
N GLU A 36 -5.11 -4.72 5.23
CA GLU A 36 -5.21 -5.34 6.54
C GLU A 36 -4.29 -4.66 7.57
N ALA A 37 -4.71 -4.68 8.80
CA ALA A 37 -3.91 -4.32 9.96
C ALA A 37 -4.21 -5.32 11.10
N TYR A 38 -5.09 -4.99 12.01
CA TYR A 38 -5.66 -5.86 13.04
C TYR A 38 -7.20 -5.73 13.07
N GLY A 39 -7.78 -5.51 11.88
CA GLY A 39 -9.21 -5.50 11.58
C GLY A 39 -9.56 -6.64 10.61
N SER A 40 -10.28 -6.33 9.51
CA SER A 40 -10.51 -7.32 8.45
C SER A 40 -9.20 -7.68 7.73
N ASP A 41 -9.12 -8.91 7.19
CA ASP A 41 -8.02 -9.28 6.28
C ASP A 41 -8.18 -8.61 4.91
N ALA A 42 -7.10 -8.63 4.13
CA ALA A 42 -7.09 -7.97 2.83
C ALA A 42 -7.66 -8.84 1.68
N VAL A 43 -7.61 -10.15 1.79
CA VAL A 43 -7.88 -11.05 0.65
C VAL A 43 -9.34 -11.49 0.57
N THR A 44 -9.98 -11.76 1.71
CA THR A 44 -11.39 -12.19 1.75
C THR A 44 -12.33 -11.16 1.09
N PRO A 45 -12.22 -9.85 1.36
CA PRO A 45 -12.99 -8.82 0.66
C PRO A 45 -12.71 -8.78 -0.84
N LEU A 46 -11.44 -8.95 -1.27
CA LEU A 46 -11.10 -9.01 -2.70
C LEU A 46 -11.72 -10.20 -3.40
N ALA A 47 -11.75 -11.38 -2.75
CA ALA A 47 -12.40 -12.56 -3.32
C ALA A 47 -13.91 -12.33 -3.50
N TYR A 48 -14.55 -11.63 -2.58
CA TYR A 48 -15.95 -11.24 -2.73
C TYR A 48 -16.14 -10.23 -3.88
N LEU A 49 -15.27 -9.24 -4.00
CA LEU A 49 -15.29 -8.26 -5.10
C LEU A 49 -15.01 -8.92 -6.46
N ALA A 50 -14.15 -9.94 -6.52
CA ALA A 50 -13.89 -10.71 -7.73
C ALA A 50 -15.16 -11.32 -8.33
N ALA A 51 -16.07 -11.77 -7.46
CA ALA A 51 -17.36 -12.33 -7.86
C ALA A 51 -18.44 -11.27 -8.20
N LYS A 52 -18.14 -9.99 -7.99
CA LYS A 52 -19.07 -8.86 -8.19
C LYS A 52 -18.62 -7.87 -9.26
N THR A 53 -17.44 -8.07 -9.82
CA THR A 53 -16.81 -7.21 -10.81
C THR A 53 -16.17 -8.05 -11.92
N ASP A 54 -16.03 -7.49 -13.12
CA ASP A 54 -15.60 -8.26 -14.29
C ASP A 54 -14.18 -7.90 -14.79
N ARG A 55 -13.74 -6.66 -14.63
CA ARG A 55 -12.52 -6.13 -15.26
C ARG A 55 -11.55 -5.44 -14.32
N ILE A 56 -12.06 -4.73 -13.29
CA ILE A 56 -11.23 -3.96 -12.38
C ILE A 56 -10.18 -4.85 -11.69
N ARG A 57 -8.92 -4.42 -11.67
CA ARG A 57 -7.85 -5.16 -11.01
C ARG A 57 -8.06 -5.16 -9.49
N LEU A 58 -7.65 -6.21 -8.84
CA LEU A 58 -7.87 -6.51 -7.42
C LEU A 58 -6.53 -6.47 -6.69
N GLY A 59 -6.28 -5.40 -5.95
CA GLY A 59 -5.02 -5.18 -5.26
C GLY A 59 -5.13 -5.25 -3.73
N THR A 60 -4.12 -5.76 -3.08
CA THR A 60 -3.96 -5.60 -1.63
C THR A 60 -3.10 -4.38 -1.33
N GLY A 61 -3.59 -3.47 -0.56
CA GLY A 61 -2.86 -2.25 -0.17
C GLY A 61 -2.82 -2.04 1.35
N ILE A 62 -2.27 -2.96 2.11
CA ILE A 62 -1.40 -4.11 1.79
C ILE A 62 -1.83 -5.39 2.52
N MET A 63 -1.28 -6.54 2.11
CA MET A 63 -1.15 -7.71 2.97
C MET A 63 0.11 -7.59 3.82
N GLN A 64 0.02 -8.02 5.07
CA GLN A 64 1.16 -8.02 6.00
C GLN A 64 2.02 -9.27 5.80
N MET A 65 3.30 -9.10 5.42
CA MET A 65 4.23 -10.23 5.25
C MET A 65 4.34 -11.13 6.50
N PRO A 66 4.39 -10.60 7.74
CA PRO A 66 4.48 -11.44 8.94
C PRO A 66 3.23 -12.29 9.21
N ALA A 67 2.09 -11.95 8.61
CA ALA A 67 0.84 -12.69 8.78
C ALA A 67 0.80 -13.99 7.97
N ARG A 68 1.62 -14.13 6.93
CA ARG A 68 1.58 -15.26 5.98
C ARG A 68 2.97 -15.63 5.51
N THR A 69 3.16 -16.92 5.20
CA THR A 69 4.36 -17.36 4.49
C THR A 69 4.32 -16.94 3.01
N PRO A 70 5.48 -16.80 2.33
CA PRO A 70 5.50 -16.60 0.88
C PRO A 70 4.69 -17.65 0.11
N ALA A 71 4.71 -18.90 0.57
CA ALA A 71 3.95 -19.99 -0.04
C ALA A 71 2.43 -19.76 0.06
N THR A 72 1.94 -19.39 1.24
CA THR A 72 0.52 -19.08 1.43
C THR A 72 0.11 -17.90 0.55
N THR A 73 0.94 -16.85 0.47
CA THR A 73 0.68 -15.69 -0.40
C THR A 73 0.61 -16.10 -1.87
N ALA A 74 1.59 -16.88 -2.36
CA ALA A 74 1.58 -17.36 -3.75
C ALA A 74 0.30 -18.17 -4.06
N MET A 75 -0.05 -19.12 -3.18
CA MET A 75 -1.25 -19.95 -3.34
C MET A 75 -2.52 -19.11 -3.34
N THR A 76 -2.68 -18.24 -2.36
CA THR A 76 -3.90 -17.45 -2.17
C THR A 76 -4.11 -16.49 -3.33
N MET A 77 -3.07 -15.74 -3.73
CA MET A 77 -3.22 -14.74 -4.78
C MET A 77 -3.35 -15.37 -6.18
N SER A 78 -2.68 -16.50 -6.43
CA SER A 78 -2.89 -17.25 -7.67
C SER A 78 -4.28 -17.89 -7.74
N THR A 79 -4.83 -18.34 -6.61
CA THR A 79 -6.20 -18.84 -6.54
C THR A 79 -7.20 -17.73 -6.83
N LEU A 80 -7.00 -16.56 -6.21
CA LEU A 80 -7.84 -15.39 -6.45
C LEU A 80 -7.78 -14.95 -7.92
N ASP A 81 -6.59 -14.91 -8.52
CA ASP A 81 -6.43 -14.51 -9.92
C ASP A 81 -7.19 -15.44 -10.87
N GLN A 82 -7.09 -16.76 -10.66
CA GLN A 82 -7.85 -17.73 -11.48
C GLN A 82 -9.36 -17.64 -11.29
N LEU A 83 -9.83 -17.45 -10.06
CA LEU A 83 -11.26 -17.23 -9.77
C LEU A 83 -11.77 -15.91 -10.38
N ALA A 84 -10.92 -14.90 -10.48
CA ALA A 84 -11.25 -13.62 -11.08
C ALA A 84 -11.19 -13.62 -12.62
N GLY A 85 -10.89 -14.74 -13.26
CA GLY A 85 -10.76 -14.86 -14.72
C GLY A 85 -9.36 -14.64 -15.26
N GLY A 86 -8.38 -14.35 -14.40
CA GLY A 86 -6.96 -14.15 -14.74
C GLY A 86 -6.59 -12.69 -15.04
N ASP A 87 -5.31 -12.37 -14.80
CA ASP A 87 -4.69 -11.06 -15.08
C ASP A 87 -5.31 -9.86 -14.34
N ARG A 88 -6.02 -10.12 -13.23
CA ARG A 88 -6.67 -9.07 -12.44
C ARG A 88 -6.03 -8.82 -11.09
N VAL A 89 -5.12 -9.65 -10.62
CA VAL A 89 -4.62 -9.57 -9.24
C VAL A 89 -3.28 -8.84 -9.15
N ILE A 90 -3.17 -7.97 -8.15
CA ILE A 90 -1.93 -7.27 -7.77
C ILE A 90 -1.61 -7.63 -6.32
N ILE A 91 -0.40 -8.15 -6.09
CA ILE A 91 0.08 -8.52 -4.76
C ILE A 91 0.74 -7.30 -4.11
N GLY A 92 0.01 -6.58 -3.27
CA GLY A 92 0.58 -5.48 -2.50
C GLY A 92 0.98 -5.93 -1.10
N LEU A 93 2.24 -5.72 -0.73
CA LEU A 93 2.84 -6.23 0.50
C LEU A 93 3.46 -5.12 1.34
N GLY A 94 3.43 -5.30 2.66
CA GLY A 94 4.11 -4.44 3.62
C GLY A 94 4.52 -5.20 4.89
N LEU A 95 5.42 -4.62 5.66
CA LEU A 95 5.95 -5.25 6.86
C LEU A 95 5.09 -4.99 8.11
N SER A 96 4.34 -3.90 8.13
CA SER A 96 3.73 -3.34 9.34
C SER A 96 4.77 -2.83 10.37
N GLY A 97 4.35 -2.43 11.55
CA GLY A 97 5.24 -1.99 12.64
C GLY A 97 5.56 -3.10 13.64
N PRO A 98 6.62 -2.96 14.45
CA PRO A 98 7.03 -3.98 15.40
C PRO A 98 5.94 -4.33 16.42
N GLN A 99 5.09 -3.37 16.81
CA GLN A 99 3.97 -3.63 17.73
C GLN A 99 2.95 -4.63 17.15
N VAL A 100 2.70 -4.59 15.85
CA VAL A 100 1.78 -5.51 15.17
C VAL A 100 2.49 -6.83 14.89
N VAL A 101 3.73 -6.79 14.41
CA VAL A 101 4.50 -8.00 14.09
C VAL A 101 4.71 -8.88 15.33
N GLU A 102 5.17 -8.29 16.41
CA GLU A 102 5.46 -9.02 17.65
C GLU A 102 4.19 -9.22 18.50
N GLY A 103 3.37 -8.18 18.64
CA GLY A 103 2.21 -8.19 19.54
C GLY A 103 0.98 -8.90 18.98
N TRP A 104 0.74 -8.82 17.67
CA TRP A 104 -0.45 -9.42 17.04
C TRP A 104 -0.14 -10.74 16.34
N HIS A 105 0.95 -10.78 15.57
CA HIS A 105 1.32 -11.98 14.80
C HIS A 105 2.25 -12.92 15.57
N GLY A 106 2.82 -12.50 16.72
CA GLY A 106 3.74 -13.33 17.50
C GLY A 106 5.01 -13.72 16.75
N GLN A 107 5.44 -12.89 15.81
CA GLN A 107 6.62 -13.10 15.00
C GLN A 107 7.77 -12.18 15.43
N PRO A 108 9.04 -12.62 15.34
CA PRO A 108 10.15 -11.74 15.63
C PRO A 108 10.18 -10.59 14.60
N TRP A 109 10.55 -9.39 15.06
CA TRP A 109 10.70 -8.25 14.13
C TRP A 109 11.77 -8.49 13.06
N GLY A 110 12.92 -9.07 13.42
CA GLY A 110 13.99 -9.43 12.51
C GLY A 110 14.62 -8.24 11.78
N SER A 111 15.08 -8.50 10.56
CA SER A 111 15.63 -7.48 9.66
C SER A 111 14.62 -7.11 8.56
N PRO A 112 13.95 -5.94 8.64
CA PRO A 112 12.90 -5.55 7.70
C PRO A 112 13.32 -5.59 6.23
N VAL A 113 14.51 -5.12 5.90
CA VAL A 113 15.02 -5.07 4.53
C VAL A 113 15.33 -6.47 4.01
N LYS A 114 16.01 -7.31 4.81
CA LYS A 114 16.32 -8.70 4.43
C LYS A 114 15.04 -9.51 4.28
N ARG A 115 14.12 -9.40 5.24
CA ARG A 115 12.82 -10.10 5.20
C ARG A 115 12.03 -9.73 3.95
N THR A 116 11.96 -8.45 3.58
CA THR A 116 11.28 -8.01 2.37
C THR A 116 11.93 -8.64 1.13
N ARG A 117 13.26 -8.59 1.04
CA ARG A 117 14.00 -9.16 -0.09
C ARG A 117 13.72 -10.65 -0.24
N GLU A 118 13.99 -11.40 0.81
CA GLU A 118 13.86 -12.86 0.81
C GLU A 118 12.41 -13.30 0.51
N TYR A 119 11.43 -12.59 1.10
CA TYR A 119 10.01 -12.85 0.86
C TYR A 119 9.65 -12.69 -0.62
N VAL A 120 10.04 -11.57 -1.23
CA VAL A 120 9.73 -11.28 -2.63
C VAL A 120 10.45 -12.26 -3.57
N GLU A 121 11.72 -12.57 -3.32
CA GLU A 121 12.49 -13.54 -4.12
C GLU A 121 11.87 -14.94 -4.07
N ILE A 122 11.47 -15.41 -2.88
CA ILE A 122 10.78 -16.69 -2.72
C ILE A 122 9.43 -16.66 -3.45
N LEU A 123 8.66 -15.59 -3.27
CA LEU A 123 7.34 -15.43 -3.91
C LEU A 123 7.46 -15.48 -5.44
N ARG A 124 8.44 -14.79 -6.03
CA ARG A 124 8.69 -14.83 -7.47
C ARG A 124 9.06 -16.23 -7.95
N LYS A 125 9.92 -16.97 -7.23
CA LYS A 125 10.25 -18.37 -7.55
C LYS A 125 9.01 -19.26 -7.54
N MET A 126 8.13 -19.08 -6.56
CA MET A 126 6.88 -19.85 -6.45
C MET A 126 5.92 -19.55 -7.59
N LEU A 127 5.74 -18.26 -7.93
CA LEU A 127 4.87 -17.82 -9.02
C LEU A 127 5.39 -18.25 -10.39
N ALA A 128 6.71 -18.17 -10.64
CA ALA A 128 7.33 -18.63 -11.89
C ALA A 128 7.15 -20.15 -12.09
N ARG A 129 7.10 -20.91 -11.00
CA ARG A 129 6.84 -22.35 -11.03
C ARG A 129 7.79 -23.14 -11.97
N GLU A 130 9.02 -22.73 -12.08
CA GLU A 130 10.01 -23.38 -12.95
C GLU A 130 10.48 -24.71 -12.34
N GLU A 131 10.87 -24.70 -11.06
CA GLU A 131 11.43 -25.83 -10.32
C GLU A 131 10.87 -25.93 -8.88
N PRO A 132 11.10 -27.05 -8.16
CA PRO A 132 10.85 -27.12 -6.72
C PRO A 132 11.65 -26.04 -5.97
N VAL A 133 10.96 -25.27 -5.13
CA VAL A 133 11.54 -24.08 -4.51
C VAL A 133 12.50 -24.43 -3.39
N THR A 134 13.71 -23.89 -3.48
CA THR A 134 14.71 -23.86 -2.40
C THR A 134 15.12 -22.43 -2.12
N TYR A 135 15.39 -22.13 -0.85
CA TYR A 135 15.92 -20.86 -0.41
C TYR A 135 16.73 -21.01 0.88
N ASP A 136 17.88 -20.39 0.95
CA ASP A 136 18.76 -20.43 2.13
C ASP A 136 19.13 -18.98 2.51
N GLY A 137 18.20 -18.33 3.22
CA GLY A 137 18.32 -16.96 3.67
C GLY A 137 18.46 -16.83 5.18
N ASP A 138 18.61 -15.60 5.64
CA ASP A 138 18.70 -15.27 7.06
C ASP A 138 17.33 -15.27 7.76
N GLU A 139 16.27 -14.84 7.04
CA GLU A 139 14.91 -14.72 7.56
C GLU A 139 14.02 -15.91 7.13
N TYR A 140 14.31 -16.53 5.98
CA TYR A 140 13.57 -17.66 5.44
C TYR A 140 14.49 -18.78 4.98
N GLN A 141 14.13 -20.03 5.33
CA GLN A 141 14.82 -21.23 4.88
C GLN A 141 13.81 -22.24 4.33
N LEU A 142 14.00 -22.67 3.09
CA LEU A 142 13.16 -23.63 2.37
C LEU A 142 13.99 -24.72 1.70
N PRO A 143 13.89 -26.03 2.07
CA PRO A 143 13.12 -26.52 3.24
C PRO A 143 13.74 -26.05 4.55
N TYR A 144 12.90 -25.92 5.60
CA TYR A 144 13.34 -25.52 6.92
C TYR A 144 14.27 -26.58 7.56
N ARG A 145 15.41 -26.11 8.08
CA ARG A 145 16.44 -26.96 8.72
C ARG A 145 16.85 -26.50 10.11
N GLY A 146 16.16 -25.48 10.62
CA GLY A 146 16.47 -24.90 11.94
C GLY A 146 15.98 -25.76 13.10
N PRO A 147 16.04 -25.20 14.33
CA PRO A 147 15.56 -25.87 15.55
C PRO A 147 14.12 -26.37 15.41
N GLY A 148 13.90 -27.63 15.83
CA GLY A 148 12.58 -28.27 15.72
C GLY A 148 12.28 -28.89 14.35
N SER A 149 13.20 -28.85 13.38
CA SER A 149 13.02 -29.54 12.10
C SER A 149 12.95 -31.06 12.31
N SER A 150 12.02 -31.71 11.60
CA SER A 150 11.96 -33.19 11.53
C SER A 150 13.00 -33.79 10.60
N GLY A 151 13.66 -32.97 9.76
CA GLY A 151 14.55 -33.42 8.69
C GLY A 151 13.85 -34.03 7.47
N LEU A 152 12.52 -34.11 7.48
CA LEU A 152 11.73 -34.69 6.38
C LEU A 152 11.30 -33.69 5.30
N GLY A 153 11.56 -32.39 5.53
CA GLY A 153 11.28 -31.35 4.57
C GLY A 153 12.02 -31.55 3.26
N LYS A 154 11.33 -31.39 2.14
CA LYS A 154 11.91 -31.42 0.81
C LYS A 154 11.42 -30.25 -0.04
N PRO A 155 12.18 -29.82 -1.06
CA PRO A 155 11.70 -28.81 -2.01
C PRO A 155 10.40 -29.24 -2.68
N LEU A 156 9.45 -28.32 -2.75
CA LEU A 156 8.15 -28.55 -3.39
C LEU A 156 7.90 -27.54 -4.51
N LYS A 157 7.14 -27.99 -5.49
CA LYS A 157 6.59 -27.18 -6.58
C LYS A 157 5.07 -27.17 -6.46
N SER A 158 4.45 -26.00 -6.64
CA SER A 158 2.98 -25.90 -6.55
C SER A 158 2.29 -26.85 -7.52
N ILE A 159 1.21 -27.50 -7.07
CA ILE A 159 0.30 -28.27 -7.94
C ILE A 159 -0.52 -27.29 -8.78
N LEU A 160 -1.00 -26.18 -8.18
CA LEU A 160 -1.67 -25.12 -8.91
C LEU A 160 -0.73 -24.52 -9.97
N HIS A 161 -1.23 -24.37 -11.19
CA HIS A 161 -0.49 -23.70 -12.26
C HIS A 161 -0.50 -22.20 -12.01
N MET A 162 0.55 -21.72 -11.36
CA MET A 162 0.78 -20.32 -11.08
C MET A 162 1.45 -19.63 -12.28
N LYS A 163 1.31 -18.32 -12.36
CA LYS A 163 2.02 -17.44 -13.28
C LYS A 163 2.56 -16.23 -12.53
N PRO A 164 3.54 -15.49 -13.10
CA PRO A 164 3.94 -14.21 -12.51
C PRO A 164 2.76 -13.27 -12.33
N LEU A 165 2.66 -12.68 -11.14
CA LEU A 165 1.70 -11.64 -10.80
C LEU A 165 2.46 -10.37 -10.40
N PRO A 166 1.93 -9.17 -10.65
CA PRO A 166 2.54 -7.92 -10.20
C PRO A 166 2.68 -7.90 -8.69
N ILE A 167 3.87 -7.51 -8.20
CA ILE A 167 4.18 -7.36 -6.77
C ILE A 167 4.47 -5.90 -6.50
N TYR A 168 3.67 -5.27 -5.65
CA TYR A 168 3.87 -3.89 -5.20
C TYR A 168 4.25 -3.88 -3.71
N LEU A 169 5.11 -2.95 -3.32
CA LEU A 169 5.56 -2.84 -1.93
C LEU A 169 5.20 -1.47 -1.35
N ALA A 170 4.65 -1.49 -0.14
CA ALA A 170 4.43 -0.27 0.65
C ALA A 170 5.63 -0.06 1.58
N THR A 171 6.41 0.96 1.26
CA THR A 171 7.66 1.27 1.97
C THR A 171 7.85 2.78 2.08
N LEU A 172 8.52 3.24 3.14
CA LEU A 172 8.65 4.66 3.46
C LEU A 172 10.12 5.10 3.69
N GLY A 173 10.95 4.22 4.22
CA GLY A 173 12.35 4.54 4.53
C GLY A 173 13.29 4.31 3.35
N PRO A 174 14.45 5.00 3.32
CA PRO A 174 15.37 4.97 2.16
C PRO A 174 15.82 3.57 1.76
N ALA A 175 16.22 2.73 2.71
CA ALA A 175 16.67 1.36 2.42
C ALA A 175 15.56 0.50 1.82
N ASN A 176 14.33 0.60 2.36
CA ASN A 176 13.20 -0.17 1.87
C ASN A 176 12.68 0.35 0.52
N VAL A 177 12.68 1.66 0.26
CA VAL A 177 12.29 2.22 -1.05
C VAL A 177 13.28 1.78 -2.14
N LYS A 178 14.59 1.78 -1.85
CA LYS A 178 15.60 1.23 -2.76
C LYS A 178 15.34 -0.26 -3.08
N THR A 179 15.05 -1.06 -2.05
CA THR A 179 14.71 -2.48 -2.21
C THR A 179 13.41 -2.66 -3.01
N THR A 180 12.42 -1.78 -2.81
CA THR A 180 11.17 -1.78 -3.59
C THR A 180 11.44 -1.52 -5.07
N ALA A 181 12.19 -0.47 -5.39
CA ALA A 181 12.54 -0.14 -6.76
C ALA A 181 13.40 -1.24 -7.44
N GLU A 182 14.22 -1.94 -6.67
CA GLU A 182 15.01 -3.07 -7.15
C GLU A 182 14.15 -4.30 -7.46
N LEU A 183 13.24 -4.71 -6.57
CA LEU A 183 12.62 -6.03 -6.59
C LEU A 183 11.16 -6.05 -7.07
N ALA A 184 10.39 -4.97 -6.82
CA ALA A 184 8.95 -4.94 -7.06
C ALA A 184 8.58 -4.39 -8.44
N ASP A 185 7.34 -4.56 -8.84
CA ASP A 185 6.77 -4.01 -10.07
C ASP A 185 6.10 -2.65 -9.83
N GLY A 186 5.92 -2.29 -8.56
CA GLY A 186 5.37 -0.99 -8.17
C GLY A 186 5.60 -0.66 -6.69
N TRP A 187 5.30 0.59 -6.37
CA TRP A 187 5.44 1.17 -5.04
C TRP A 187 4.13 1.82 -4.59
N LEU A 188 3.73 1.53 -3.35
CA LEU A 188 2.55 2.08 -2.70
C LEU A 188 3.00 3.02 -1.56
N PRO A 189 3.39 4.27 -1.86
CA PRO A 189 3.77 5.22 -0.85
C PRO A 189 2.56 5.69 -0.03
N MET A 190 2.67 5.61 1.28
CA MET A 190 1.71 6.22 2.21
C MET A 190 2.17 7.66 2.55
N TRP A 191 1.23 8.56 2.79
CA TRP A 191 1.52 9.97 3.09
C TRP A 191 2.32 10.68 1.99
N PHE A 192 2.10 10.30 0.75
CA PHE A 192 2.80 10.88 -0.39
C PHE A 192 2.37 12.34 -0.58
N SER A 193 3.38 13.20 -0.68
CA SER A 193 3.21 14.57 -1.13
C SER A 193 3.67 14.69 -2.58
N PRO A 194 2.80 15.13 -3.49
CA PRO A 194 3.16 15.31 -4.90
C PRO A 194 4.26 16.37 -5.10
N GLN A 195 4.44 17.26 -4.13
CA GLN A 195 5.46 18.30 -4.16
C GLN A 195 6.84 17.83 -3.66
N ARG A 196 6.93 16.60 -3.11
CA ARG A 196 8.12 16.06 -2.45
C ARG A 196 8.66 14.78 -3.09
N MET A 197 8.43 14.59 -4.37
CA MET A 197 8.99 13.45 -5.11
C MET A 197 10.53 13.46 -5.12
N ASP A 198 11.13 14.62 -4.98
CA ASP A 198 12.58 14.83 -4.86
C ASP A 198 13.20 14.07 -3.67
N VAL A 199 12.44 13.88 -2.58
CA VAL A 199 12.87 13.06 -1.42
C VAL A 199 13.07 11.59 -1.80
N PHE A 200 12.22 11.04 -2.67
CA PHE A 200 12.20 9.62 -3.01
C PHE A 200 12.96 9.28 -4.29
N ARG A 201 13.05 10.21 -5.21
CA ARG A 201 13.69 10.02 -6.53
C ARG A 201 15.08 9.40 -6.44
N PRO A 202 16.03 9.89 -5.61
CA PRO A 202 17.38 9.30 -5.53
C PRO A 202 17.35 7.83 -5.05
N TRP A 203 16.38 7.48 -4.20
CA TRP A 203 16.25 6.11 -3.68
C TRP A 203 15.68 5.16 -4.73
N LEU A 204 14.69 5.62 -5.50
CA LEU A 204 14.11 4.86 -6.60
C LEU A 204 15.16 4.62 -7.69
N GLU A 205 15.88 5.66 -8.11
CA GLU A 205 16.95 5.56 -9.13
C GLU A 205 18.07 4.61 -8.70
N GLU A 206 18.50 4.67 -7.43
CA GLU A 206 19.49 3.71 -6.91
C GLU A 206 18.95 2.27 -6.93
N GLY A 207 17.67 2.07 -6.58
CA GLY A 207 17.03 0.76 -6.65
C GLY A 207 16.93 0.23 -8.08
N PHE A 208 16.54 1.05 -9.03
CA PHE A 208 16.50 0.71 -10.45
C PHE A 208 17.90 0.34 -10.98
N ALA A 209 18.93 1.10 -10.60
CA ALA A 209 20.30 0.80 -10.97
C ALA A 209 20.77 -0.56 -10.42
N ARG A 210 20.36 -0.93 -9.21
CA ARG A 210 20.65 -2.25 -8.62
C ARG A 210 19.92 -3.40 -9.34
N ALA A 211 18.67 -3.18 -9.75
CA ALA A 211 17.90 -4.17 -10.49
C ALA A 211 18.53 -4.49 -11.83
N GLY A 212 19.08 -3.51 -12.51
CA GLY A 212 19.56 -3.64 -13.88
C GLY A 212 18.42 -3.96 -14.88
N ASN A 213 18.75 -4.60 -15.97
CA ASN A 213 17.80 -5.11 -16.98
C ASN A 213 16.81 -4.06 -17.52
N GLY A 214 17.20 -2.79 -17.57
CA GLY A 214 16.36 -1.71 -18.08
C GLY A 214 15.20 -1.33 -17.16
N LYS A 215 15.25 -1.66 -15.87
CA LYS A 215 14.25 -1.24 -14.92
C LYS A 215 14.31 0.26 -14.69
N GLY A 216 13.14 0.92 -14.66
CA GLY A 216 13.01 2.36 -14.53
C GLY A 216 11.55 2.79 -14.42
N TYR A 217 11.31 4.09 -14.51
CA TYR A 217 9.96 4.66 -14.37
C TYR A 217 8.97 4.17 -15.44
N ASP A 218 9.43 3.77 -16.62
CA ASP A 218 8.57 3.31 -17.72
C ASP A 218 7.92 1.93 -17.46
N ASN A 219 8.51 1.15 -16.55
CA ASN A 219 8.04 -0.21 -16.22
C ASN A 219 7.88 -0.44 -14.70
N PHE A 220 7.67 0.65 -13.95
CA PHE A 220 7.47 0.62 -12.51
C PHE A 220 6.29 1.53 -12.13
N GLU A 221 5.27 0.96 -11.49
CA GLU A 221 4.09 1.73 -11.11
C GLU A 221 4.29 2.41 -9.75
N ILE A 222 4.02 3.72 -9.67
CA ILE A 222 4.01 4.50 -8.43
C ILE A 222 2.57 4.91 -8.16
N GLN A 223 1.97 4.31 -7.12
CA GLN A 223 0.54 4.45 -6.84
C GLN A 223 0.29 4.82 -5.37
N PRO A 224 0.38 6.11 -5.01
CA PRO A 224 -0.02 6.58 -3.69
C PRO A 224 -1.53 6.48 -3.47
N ALA A 225 -1.94 6.35 -2.20
CA ALA A 225 -3.31 6.60 -1.78
C ALA A 225 -3.47 8.09 -1.43
N CYS A 226 -4.60 8.68 -1.85
CA CYS A 226 -4.95 10.07 -1.63
C CYS A 226 -6.39 10.18 -1.15
N ASN A 227 -6.62 10.88 -0.03
CA ASN A 227 -7.97 11.22 0.41
C ASN A 227 -8.59 12.21 -0.58
N VAL A 228 -9.78 11.88 -1.08
CA VAL A 228 -10.58 12.78 -1.93
C VAL A 228 -11.90 13.05 -1.25
N ILE A 229 -12.13 14.32 -0.86
CA ILE A 229 -13.33 14.77 -0.14
C ILE A 229 -13.91 15.98 -0.88
N VAL A 230 -15.08 15.81 -1.46
CA VAL A 230 -15.82 16.91 -2.11
C VAL A 230 -16.69 17.61 -1.08
N ASN A 231 -16.35 18.85 -0.75
CA ASN A 231 -17.10 19.68 0.19
C ASN A 231 -16.75 21.15 -0.03
N ASP A 232 -17.73 22.05 0.07
CA ASP A 232 -17.50 23.49 -0.07
C ASP A 232 -16.71 24.07 1.11
N ASP A 233 -16.83 23.48 2.31
CA ASP A 233 -16.05 23.83 3.49
C ASP A 233 -14.74 23.01 3.55
N VAL A 234 -13.66 23.62 3.05
CA VAL A 234 -12.31 23.03 3.06
C VAL A 234 -11.83 22.74 4.49
N GLN A 235 -12.21 23.58 5.45
CA GLN A 235 -11.83 23.40 6.86
C GLN A 235 -12.49 22.15 7.46
N GLU A 236 -13.72 21.86 7.05
CA GLU A 236 -14.37 20.60 7.44
C GLU A 236 -13.63 19.38 6.86
N CYS A 237 -13.16 19.45 5.62
CA CYS A 237 -12.35 18.39 5.04
C CYS A 237 -11.09 18.12 5.88
N PHE A 238 -10.38 19.16 6.28
CA PHE A 238 -9.19 19.01 7.12
C PHE A 238 -9.53 18.43 8.51
N ARG A 239 -10.63 18.87 9.14
CA ARG A 239 -11.10 18.30 10.41
C ARG A 239 -11.34 16.79 10.33
N GLN A 240 -11.84 16.29 9.20
CA GLN A 240 -12.05 14.86 8.98
C GLN A 240 -10.74 14.08 8.82
N MET A 241 -9.68 14.70 8.30
CA MET A 241 -8.40 14.05 8.09
C MET A 241 -7.49 14.02 9.33
N LYS A 242 -7.51 15.09 10.13
CA LYS A 242 -6.61 15.27 11.28
C LYS A 242 -6.56 14.09 12.26
N PRO A 243 -7.65 13.41 12.60
CA PRO A 243 -7.60 12.24 13.49
C PRO A 243 -6.70 11.12 12.97
N ASN A 244 -6.79 10.82 11.67
CA ASN A 244 -5.98 9.78 11.05
C ASN A 244 -4.51 10.20 10.96
N VAL A 245 -4.23 11.43 10.56
CA VAL A 245 -2.87 11.99 10.53
C VAL A 245 -2.24 11.94 11.93
N ALA A 246 -2.94 12.44 12.96
CA ALA A 246 -2.44 12.44 14.33
C ALA A 246 -2.19 11.02 14.88
N LEU A 247 -3.08 10.06 14.58
CA LEU A 247 -2.90 8.66 14.95
C LEU A 247 -1.60 8.09 14.38
N TYR A 248 -1.37 8.25 13.09
CA TYR A 248 -0.20 7.67 12.43
C TYR A 248 1.09 8.41 12.79
N MET A 249 1.08 9.74 12.83
CA MET A 249 2.26 10.52 13.22
C MET A 249 2.61 10.38 14.70
N GLY A 250 1.58 10.22 15.57
CA GLY A 250 1.76 10.17 17.02
C GLY A 250 1.75 8.75 17.59
N GLY A 251 0.79 7.90 17.19
CA GLY A 251 0.44 6.66 17.89
C GLY A 251 0.93 5.36 17.24
N MET A 252 1.24 5.35 15.94
CA MET A 252 1.58 4.12 15.21
C MET A 252 3.07 3.73 15.29
N GLY A 253 3.77 4.15 16.32
CA GLY A 253 5.17 3.80 16.57
C GLY A 253 5.69 4.34 17.89
N ALA A 254 6.77 3.74 18.40
CA ALA A 254 7.49 4.26 19.54
C ALA A 254 8.31 5.50 19.17
N ARG A 255 8.72 6.28 20.18
CA ARG A 255 9.64 7.42 19.96
C ARG A 255 10.91 6.95 19.23
N GLY A 256 11.27 7.63 18.15
CA GLY A 256 12.42 7.29 17.29
C GLY A 256 12.25 6.02 16.44
N LYS A 257 11.05 5.43 16.39
CA LYS A 257 10.72 4.25 15.58
C LYS A 257 9.30 4.36 15.00
N ASN A 258 8.93 5.52 14.51
CA ASN A 258 7.68 5.74 13.80
C ASN A 258 7.97 6.13 12.35
N PHE A 259 7.87 5.18 11.45
CA PHE A 259 8.17 5.38 10.03
C PHE A 259 7.24 6.40 9.35
N HIS A 260 6.00 6.55 9.84
CA HIS A 260 5.07 7.55 9.33
C HIS A 260 5.47 8.96 9.75
N ASN A 261 5.89 9.14 11.01
CA ASN A 261 6.43 10.39 11.51
C ASN A 261 7.69 10.81 10.72
N ASP A 262 8.60 9.86 10.46
CA ASP A 262 9.83 10.10 9.71
C ASP A 262 9.59 10.66 8.30
N VAL A 263 8.49 10.27 7.63
CA VAL A 263 8.14 10.81 6.30
C VAL A 263 7.84 12.30 6.39
N ILE A 264 7.03 12.69 7.36
CA ILE A 264 6.63 14.09 7.55
C ILE A 264 7.80 14.96 7.98
N VAL A 265 8.73 14.40 8.77
CA VAL A 265 10.01 15.08 9.08
C VAL A 265 10.79 15.38 7.81
N ARG A 266 10.86 14.43 6.86
CA ARG A 266 11.55 14.64 5.56
C ARG A 266 10.87 15.68 4.68
N TYR A 267 9.58 15.91 4.87
CA TYR A 267 8.84 16.98 4.18
C TYR A 267 9.08 18.38 4.80
N GLY A 268 9.85 18.45 5.87
CA GLY A 268 10.16 19.73 6.54
C GLY A 268 9.27 20.04 7.75
N TYR A 269 8.39 19.13 8.14
CA TYR A 269 7.50 19.30 9.29
C TYR A 269 8.06 18.68 10.59
N GLY A 270 9.38 18.75 10.80
CA GLY A 270 10.04 18.07 11.93
C GLY A 270 9.50 18.46 13.30
N ASP A 271 9.36 19.76 13.58
CA ASP A 271 8.85 20.27 14.86
C ASP A 271 7.37 19.88 15.08
N VAL A 272 6.57 19.93 14.03
CA VAL A 272 5.17 19.50 14.04
C VAL A 272 5.06 18.01 14.34
N ALA A 273 5.85 17.19 13.64
CA ALA A 273 5.86 15.73 13.82
C ALA A 273 6.26 15.34 15.26
N ALA A 274 7.27 15.99 15.82
CA ALA A 274 7.70 15.81 17.20
C ALA A 274 6.60 16.22 18.20
N ARG A 275 5.96 17.36 17.97
CA ARG A 275 4.86 17.85 18.84
C ARG A 275 3.64 16.93 18.82
N ILE A 276 3.19 16.49 17.63
CA ILE A 276 2.08 15.54 17.52
C ILE A 276 2.40 14.24 18.27
N GLN A 277 3.61 13.70 18.12
CA GLN A 277 4.01 12.46 18.79
C GLN A 277 4.07 12.63 20.32
N GLU A 278 4.61 13.74 20.81
CA GLU A 278 4.65 14.04 22.25
C GLU A 278 3.25 14.08 22.85
N LEU A 279 2.33 14.85 22.27
CA LEU A 279 0.97 15.01 22.72
C LEU A 279 0.21 13.70 22.68
N TYR A 280 0.32 12.96 21.56
CA TYR A 280 -0.41 11.72 21.38
C TYR A 280 0.02 10.64 22.39
N LEU A 281 1.33 10.44 22.57
CA LEU A 281 1.88 9.48 23.54
C LEU A 281 1.68 9.94 25.00
N GLY A 282 1.52 11.26 25.21
CA GLY A 282 1.15 11.84 26.50
C GLY A 282 -0.34 11.71 26.84
N GLY A 283 -1.16 11.10 25.95
CA GLY A 283 -2.61 10.95 26.15
C GLY A 283 -3.45 12.20 25.80
N GLN A 284 -2.81 13.28 25.36
CA GLN A 284 -3.42 14.55 24.96
C GLN A 284 -3.88 14.50 23.50
N ARG A 285 -4.85 13.60 23.21
CA ARG A 285 -5.25 13.30 21.81
C ARG A 285 -5.89 14.48 21.11
N ALA A 286 -6.70 15.27 21.82
CA ALA A 286 -7.36 16.43 21.26
C ALA A 286 -6.33 17.47 20.80
N GLU A 287 -5.35 17.78 21.66
CA GLU A 287 -4.29 18.73 21.34
C GLU A 287 -3.36 18.18 20.22
N ALA A 288 -3.18 16.85 20.15
CA ALA A 288 -2.45 16.24 19.06
C ALA A 288 -3.17 16.42 17.69
N LEU A 289 -4.49 16.36 17.65
CA LEU A 289 -5.27 16.65 16.45
C LEU A 289 -5.14 18.13 16.04
N GLU A 290 -5.23 19.05 17.01
CA GLU A 290 -5.09 20.49 16.76
C GLU A 290 -3.67 20.85 16.28
N ALA A 291 -2.66 20.09 16.69
CA ALA A 291 -1.27 20.28 16.25
C ALA A 291 -1.01 19.87 14.80
N VAL A 292 -1.95 19.16 14.15
CA VAL A 292 -1.85 18.83 12.71
C VAL A 292 -2.15 20.07 11.88
N PRO A 293 -1.18 20.63 11.12
CA PRO A 293 -1.42 21.82 10.32
C PRO A 293 -2.30 21.50 9.10
N ASP A 294 -3.13 22.48 8.73
CA ASP A 294 -3.99 22.40 7.56
C ASP A 294 -3.18 22.25 6.27
N GLU A 295 -2.02 22.90 6.19
CA GLU A 295 -1.10 22.86 5.06
C GLU A 295 -0.63 21.42 4.80
N LEU A 296 -0.35 20.64 5.84
CA LEU A 296 0.03 19.24 5.70
C LEU A 296 -1.15 18.40 5.16
N CYS A 297 -2.34 18.60 5.70
CA CYS A 297 -3.55 17.92 5.21
C CYS A 297 -3.78 18.23 3.73
N ASP A 298 -3.63 19.49 3.37
CA ASP A 298 -3.81 19.98 2.01
C ASP A 298 -2.74 19.44 1.04
N GLU A 299 -1.50 19.32 1.48
CA GLU A 299 -0.38 18.82 0.67
C GLU A 299 -0.58 17.35 0.26
N ILE A 300 -1.16 16.52 1.14
CA ILE A 300 -1.29 15.07 0.96
C ILE A 300 -2.70 14.62 0.52
N SER A 301 -3.56 15.54 0.08
CA SER A 301 -4.94 15.22 -0.26
C SER A 301 -5.49 16.06 -1.42
N LEU A 302 -6.66 15.67 -1.90
CA LEU A 302 -7.47 16.39 -2.87
C LEU A 302 -8.84 16.68 -2.25
N VAL A 303 -8.98 17.85 -1.61
CA VAL A 303 -10.18 18.19 -0.84
C VAL A 303 -10.72 19.59 -1.17
N GLY A 304 -12.02 19.78 -0.99
CA GLY A 304 -12.71 21.03 -1.23
C GLY A 304 -13.74 20.96 -2.34
N PRO A 305 -14.18 22.13 -2.87
CA PRO A 305 -15.07 22.19 -4.03
C PRO A 305 -14.45 21.52 -5.27
N ALA A 306 -15.28 21.04 -6.18
CA ALA A 306 -14.86 20.32 -7.37
C ALA A 306 -13.80 21.06 -8.21
N ASP A 307 -13.95 22.38 -8.38
CA ASP A 307 -12.99 23.18 -9.15
C ASP A 307 -11.62 23.26 -8.47
N ARG A 308 -11.58 23.36 -7.14
CA ARG A 308 -10.33 23.30 -6.37
C ARG A 308 -9.64 21.95 -6.52
N ILE A 309 -10.39 20.86 -6.48
CA ILE A 309 -9.85 19.50 -6.69
C ILE A 309 -9.27 19.39 -8.10
N ARG A 310 -9.96 19.89 -9.14
CA ARG A 310 -9.47 19.91 -10.54
C ARG A 310 -8.14 20.67 -10.69
N GLU A 311 -8.05 21.83 -10.04
CA GLU A 311 -6.83 22.65 -10.07
C GLU A 311 -5.68 21.94 -9.37
N ARG A 312 -5.90 21.41 -8.16
CA ARG A 312 -4.88 20.74 -7.36
C ARG A 312 -4.44 19.39 -7.93
N TYR A 313 -5.34 18.70 -8.62
CA TYR A 313 -5.00 17.43 -9.28
C TYR A 313 -3.82 17.55 -10.24
N ARG A 314 -3.63 18.69 -10.89
CA ARG A 314 -2.49 18.93 -11.79
C ARG A 314 -1.14 18.74 -11.11
N ILE A 315 -1.03 19.10 -9.82
CA ILE A 315 0.19 18.91 -9.03
C ILE A 315 0.49 17.40 -8.87
N TRP A 316 -0.56 16.60 -8.68
CA TRP A 316 -0.43 15.14 -8.61
C TRP A 316 -0.05 14.52 -9.97
N GLU A 317 -0.65 15.00 -11.03
CA GLU A 317 -0.34 14.56 -12.39
C GLU A 317 1.12 14.85 -12.78
N ASP A 318 1.62 16.01 -12.42
CA ASP A 318 2.99 16.45 -12.71
C ASP A 318 4.05 15.85 -11.76
N SER A 319 3.65 15.16 -10.69
CA SER A 319 4.56 14.65 -9.67
C SER A 319 5.41 13.45 -10.11
N GLY A 320 5.05 12.82 -11.22
CA GLY A 320 5.71 11.60 -11.73
C GLY A 320 5.13 10.29 -11.19
N ILE A 321 3.96 10.32 -10.53
CA ILE A 321 3.20 9.10 -10.22
C ILE A 321 2.53 8.55 -11.49
N THR A 322 2.31 7.24 -11.53
CA THR A 322 1.71 6.57 -12.69
C THR A 322 0.23 6.23 -12.48
N ALA A 323 -0.16 6.10 -11.22
CA ALA A 323 -1.53 5.83 -10.81
C ALA A 323 -1.84 6.53 -9.48
N LEU A 324 -3.12 6.77 -9.21
CA LEU A 324 -3.60 7.37 -7.95
C LEU A 324 -4.71 6.51 -7.35
N SER A 325 -4.52 6.03 -6.14
CA SER A 325 -5.57 5.34 -5.37
C SER A 325 -6.44 6.36 -4.63
N VAL A 326 -7.64 6.56 -5.11
CA VAL A 326 -8.65 7.46 -4.54
C VAL A 326 -9.22 6.83 -3.27
N GLN A 327 -8.99 7.46 -2.13
CA GLN A 327 -9.53 7.02 -0.84
C GLN A 327 -10.79 7.82 -0.54
N THR A 328 -11.93 7.24 -0.89
CA THR A 328 -13.26 7.80 -0.66
C THR A 328 -14.32 6.69 -0.73
N GLN A 329 -15.50 6.96 -0.17
CA GLN A 329 -16.72 6.19 -0.40
C GLN A 329 -17.82 7.05 -1.00
N ASP A 330 -17.55 8.34 -1.24
CA ASP A 330 -18.48 9.29 -1.84
C ASP A 330 -18.59 9.07 -3.35
N PRO A 331 -19.77 8.69 -3.88
CA PRO A 331 -19.99 8.53 -5.31
C PRO A 331 -19.64 9.77 -6.14
N VAL A 332 -19.87 10.97 -5.58
CA VAL A 332 -19.57 12.24 -6.25
C VAL A 332 -18.07 12.42 -6.45
N ALA A 333 -17.28 12.10 -5.43
CA ALA A 333 -15.82 12.16 -5.52
C ALA A 333 -15.27 11.15 -6.54
N ILE A 334 -15.86 9.95 -6.63
CA ILE A 334 -15.47 8.92 -7.60
C ILE A 334 -15.76 9.39 -9.04
N GLU A 335 -16.94 9.95 -9.29
CA GLU A 335 -17.32 10.51 -10.59
C GLU A 335 -16.42 11.68 -10.98
N LEU A 336 -16.18 12.59 -10.03
CA LEU A 336 -15.31 13.75 -10.24
C LEU A 336 -13.91 13.32 -10.67
N MET A 337 -13.31 12.35 -9.99
CA MET A 337 -11.96 11.88 -10.32
C MET A 337 -11.91 11.16 -11.66
N ALA A 338 -12.94 10.38 -12.00
CA ALA A 338 -13.06 9.76 -13.33
C ALA A 338 -13.13 10.80 -14.45
N ASP A 339 -13.90 11.87 -14.24
CA ASP A 339 -14.01 12.97 -15.20
C ASP A 339 -12.69 13.74 -15.35
N ILE A 340 -12.03 14.10 -14.26
CA ILE A 340 -10.73 14.81 -14.23
C ILE A 340 -9.67 14.03 -15.03
N THR A 341 -9.58 12.72 -14.81
CA THR A 341 -8.55 11.88 -15.44
C THR A 341 -8.91 11.38 -16.83
N GLY A 342 -10.16 11.56 -17.24
CA GLY A 342 -10.68 10.99 -18.49
C GLY A 342 -10.86 9.48 -18.48
N ALA A 343 -10.86 8.83 -17.32
CA ALA A 343 -11.01 7.38 -17.18
C ALA A 343 -12.34 6.89 -17.79
N SER A 344 -13.42 7.66 -17.65
CA SER A 344 -14.74 7.34 -18.20
C SER A 344 -14.83 7.34 -19.74
N ARG A 345 -13.79 7.81 -20.46
CA ARG A 345 -13.79 7.93 -21.93
C ARG A 345 -13.06 6.78 -22.62
N GLY A 346 -12.45 5.86 -21.86
CA GLY A 346 -11.62 4.76 -22.36
C GLY A 346 -12.20 3.36 -22.15
N GLY A 347 -13.47 3.27 -21.70
CA GLY A 347 -14.17 2.02 -21.44
C GLY A 347 -15.00 1.52 -22.61
#